data_2843c2343c20d71128cdd4171772adb6
#
_entry.id   2843c2343c20d71128cdd4171772adb6
#
_cell.length_a   1.000
_cell.length_b   1.000
_cell.length_c   1.000
_cell.angle_alpha   90.00
_cell.angle_beta   90.00
_cell.angle_gamma   90.00
#
_symmetry.space_group_name_H-M   'P 1'
#
loop_
_entity.id
_entity.type
_entity.pdbx_description
1 polymer ?
#
loop_
_entity_poly.entity_id
_entity_poly.type
_entity_poly.pdbx_seq_one_letter_code
_entity_poly.pdbx_strand_id
1 'polypeptide(L)'
;MSFKAVAWTLLGAMALAAVLLLNYWASYQPLSTLAYSGIVLSLCGLANLALPFRFLGIRKRAVGALILAGGVGLAIAALLWPAPIIRVAQHRTLLDDIMPEYQFSERHSARIHAPPEQVMQAVRESTFGDMKSLVTLLKIRGAVLRIHDTGGFLQDKRVLDAFSASGYLSGGSEHEIVMCGGANVRAKRRLEARTLQEFADDREQGGVKIAYDFNVEDAGGGWSTISAETRVVALDDFTRRGMGRYWRLIVPGSGLLRLQWLEGIKKRAESMPNPRS
;
A
#
# COMPACT_ATOMS: atom_id res chain seq x y z
N MET A 1 1.40 37.72 17.53
CA MET A 1 0.60 36.46 17.68
C MET A 1 0.75 35.96 19.11
N SER A 2 -0.34 35.57 19.80
CA SER A 2 -0.22 35.01 21.14
C SER A 2 0.44 33.62 21.04
N PHE A 3 1.21 33.24 22.07
CA PHE A 3 1.83 31.89 22.16
C PHE A 3 0.80 30.77 21.91
N LYS A 4 -0.44 30.98 22.35
CA LYS A 4 -1.56 30.04 22.10
C LYS A 4 -1.89 29.89 20.62
N ALA A 5 -1.93 30.99 19.86
CA ALA A 5 -2.21 30.93 18.42
C ALA A 5 -1.12 30.22 17.66
N VAL A 6 0.15 30.45 18.02
CA VAL A 6 1.30 29.74 17.42
C VAL A 6 1.22 28.22 17.66
N ALA A 7 0.94 27.81 18.90
CA ALA A 7 0.82 26.40 19.26
C ALA A 7 -0.34 25.70 18.52
N TRP A 8 -1.50 26.35 18.35
CA TRP A 8 -2.60 25.82 17.55
C TRP A 8 -2.23 25.65 16.07
N THR A 9 -1.58 26.66 15.51
CA THR A 9 -1.14 26.62 14.12
C THR A 9 -0.16 25.47 13.91
N LEU A 10 0.81 25.29 14.80
CA LEU A 10 1.78 24.20 14.72
C LEU A 10 1.13 22.81 14.87
N LEU A 11 0.23 22.64 15.83
CA LEU A 11 -0.46 21.34 16.03
C LEU A 11 -1.34 21.00 14.84
N GLY A 12 -2.08 21.96 14.31
CA GLY A 12 -2.89 21.80 13.10
C GLY A 12 -2.04 21.49 11.86
N ALA A 13 -0.91 22.19 11.70
CA ALA A 13 0.02 21.95 10.62
C ALA A 13 0.66 20.53 10.70
N MET A 14 1.04 20.08 11.91
CA MET A 14 1.57 18.73 12.11
C MET A 14 0.52 17.66 11.83
N ALA A 15 -0.71 17.83 12.29
CA ALA A 15 -1.81 16.91 12.02
C ALA A 15 -2.11 16.83 10.52
N LEU A 16 -2.18 17.98 9.84
CA LEU A 16 -2.37 18.04 8.38
C LEU A 16 -1.21 17.36 7.64
N ALA A 17 0.04 17.66 8.02
CA ALA A 17 1.22 17.04 7.41
C ALA A 17 1.21 15.51 7.57
N ALA A 18 0.83 15.01 8.74
CA ALA A 18 0.70 13.57 8.99
C ALA A 18 -0.36 12.93 8.07
N VAL A 19 -1.54 13.56 7.94
CA VAL A 19 -2.60 13.07 7.06
C VAL A 19 -2.15 13.11 5.60
N LEU A 20 -1.52 14.19 5.14
CA LEU A 20 -1.01 14.31 3.77
C LEU A 20 0.06 13.26 3.46
N LEU A 21 0.99 13.02 4.39
CA LEU A 21 2.03 12.02 4.24
C LEU A 21 1.44 10.60 4.14
N LEU A 22 0.50 10.26 5.01
CA LEU A 22 -0.19 8.96 4.97
C LEU A 22 -0.97 8.79 3.66
N ASN A 23 -1.60 9.87 3.16
CA ASN A 23 -2.28 9.85 1.87
C ASN A 23 -1.34 9.72 0.68
N TYR A 24 -0.20 10.38 0.70
CA TYR A 24 0.82 10.23 -0.32
C TYR A 24 1.30 8.77 -0.41
N TRP A 25 1.58 8.13 0.73
CA TRP A 25 1.94 6.71 0.76
C TRP A 25 0.79 5.79 0.34
N ALA A 26 -0.46 6.16 0.65
CA ALA A 26 -1.66 5.38 0.29
C ALA A 26 -2.19 5.63 -1.12
N SER A 27 -1.47 6.35 -1.99
CA SER A 27 -1.95 6.77 -3.32
C SER A 27 -3.30 7.52 -3.27
N TYR A 28 -3.47 8.39 -2.27
CA TYR A 28 -4.63 9.29 -2.13
C TYR A 28 -6.01 8.60 -2.13
N GLN A 29 -6.16 7.54 -1.35
CA GLN A 29 -7.43 6.82 -1.22
C GLN A 29 -8.41 7.54 -0.27
N PRO A 30 -9.59 7.99 -0.72
CA PRO A 30 -10.50 8.83 0.08
C PRO A 30 -10.93 8.19 1.40
N LEU A 31 -11.33 6.91 1.39
CA LEU A 31 -11.77 6.21 2.61
C LEU A 31 -10.62 5.97 3.59
N SER A 32 -9.41 5.72 3.10
CA SER A 32 -8.22 5.64 3.95
C SER A 32 -7.89 6.99 4.56
N THR A 33 -8.00 8.07 3.78
CA THR A 33 -7.84 9.45 4.27
C THR A 33 -8.79 9.75 5.41
N LEU A 34 -10.08 9.42 5.26
CA LEU A 34 -11.07 9.63 6.31
C LEU A 34 -10.76 8.79 7.55
N ALA A 35 -10.32 7.54 7.38
CA ALA A 35 -9.91 6.70 8.50
C ALA A 35 -8.73 7.29 9.27
N TYR A 36 -7.68 7.74 8.57
CA TYR A 36 -6.51 8.38 9.21
C TYR A 36 -6.88 9.69 9.88
N SER A 37 -7.70 10.53 9.24
CA SER A 37 -8.21 11.76 9.82
C SER A 37 -8.97 11.49 11.11
N GLY A 38 -9.84 10.47 11.11
CA GLY A 38 -10.57 10.04 12.30
C GLY A 38 -9.64 9.56 13.42
N ILE A 39 -8.60 8.77 13.09
CA ILE A 39 -7.60 8.31 14.08
C ILE A 39 -6.82 9.49 14.66
N VAL A 40 -6.34 10.42 13.82
CA VAL A 40 -5.60 11.61 14.28
C VAL A 40 -6.47 12.48 15.18
N LEU A 41 -7.73 12.73 14.80
CA LEU A 41 -8.68 13.48 15.65
C LEU A 41 -8.91 12.74 16.97
N SER A 42 -9.06 11.42 16.97
CA SER A 42 -9.23 10.63 18.20
C SER A 42 -8.05 10.78 19.15
N LEU A 43 -6.82 10.72 18.62
CA LEU A 43 -5.59 10.92 19.40
C LEU A 43 -5.51 12.35 19.97
N CYS A 44 -5.87 13.36 19.19
CA CYS A 44 -5.95 14.75 19.66
C CYS A 44 -7.00 14.91 20.77
N GLY A 45 -8.18 14.30 20.62
CA GLY A 45 -9.23 14.31 21.64
C GLY A 45 -8.79 13.61 22.94
N LEU A 46 -8.16 12.45 22.83
CA LEU A 46 -7.61 11.71 23.96
C LEU A 46 -6.51 12.47 24.69
N ALA A 47 -5.58 13.10 23.95
CA ALA A 47 -4.54 13.93 24.50
C ALA A 47 -5.13 15.14 25.26
N ASN A 48 -6.20 15.76 24.74
CA ASN A 48 -6.89 16.86 25.41
C ASN A 48 -7.62 16.41 26.69
N LEU A 49 -8.14 15.19 26.75
CA LEU A 49 -8.73 14.62 27.96
C LEU A 49 -7.67 14.36 29.05
N ALA A 50 -6.51 13.84 28.68
CA ALA A 50 -5.42 13.55 29.60
C ALA A 50 -4.76 14.85 30.10
N LEU A 51 -4.46 15.76 29.20
CA LEU A 51 -3.80 17.04 29.47
C LEU A 51 -4.64 18.15 28.85
N PRO A 52 -5.62 18.74 29.62
CA PRO A 52 -6.42 19.83 29.09
C PRO A 52 -5.52 20.96 28.58
N PHE A 53 -5.59 21.22 27.26
CA PHE A 53 -4.76 22.24 26.60
C PHE A 53 -5.21 23.64 26.99
N ARG A 54 -5.09 24.00 28.30
CA ARG A 54 -5.48 25.30 28.87
C ARG A 54 -4.78 26.45 28.14
N PHE A 55 -3.57 26.23 27.65
CA PHE A 55 -2.80 27.19 26.85
C PHE A 55 -3.41 27.43 25.46
N LEU A 56 -4.21 26.48 24.94
CA LEU A 56 -4.93 26.57 23.67
C LEU A 56 -6.35 27.17 23.85
N GLY A 57 -6.73 27.51 25.07
CA GLY A 57 -8.09 28.04 25.37
C GLY A 57 -9.14 26.95 25.56
N ILE A 58 -8.82 25.67 25.37
CA ILE A 58 -9.72 24.55 25.62
C ILE A 58 -9.62 24.18 27.11
N ARG A 59 -10.48 24.81 27.90
CA ARG A 59 -10.53 24.58 29.36
C ARG A 59 -11.44 23.41 29.75
N LYS A 60 -12.35 23.00 28.86
CA LYS A 60 -13.38 22.01 29.15
C LYS A 60 -12.97 20.65 28.59
N ARG A 61 -12.84 19.63 29.44
CA ARG A 61 -12.65 18.25 29.03
C ARG A 61 -13.74 17.74 28.07
N ALA A 62 -14.95 18.31 28.18
CA ALA A 62 -16.05 18.01 27.27
C ALA A 62 -15.71 18.24 25.78
N VAL A 63 -14.89 19.24 25.45
CA VAL A 63 -14.46 19.49 24.07
C VAL A 63 -13.55 18.34 23.60
N GLY A 64 -12.61 17.89 24.45
CA GLY A 64 -11.79 16.72 24.16
C GLY A 64 -12.60 15.45 23.93
N ALA A 65 -13.64 15.25 24.75
CA ALA A 65 -14.57 14.13 24.60
C ALA A 65 -15.34 14.18 23.26
N LEU A 66 -15.80 15.36 22.86
CA LEU A 66 -16.48 15.56 21.57
C LEU A 66 -15.54 15.31 20.37
N ILE A 67 -14.31 15.80 20.43
CA ILE A 67 -13.30 15.56 19.38
C ILE A 67 -12.98 14.05 19.30
N LEU A 68 -12.81 13.40 20.44
CA LEU A 68 -12.57 11.96 20.50
C LEU A 68 -13.74 11.18 19.91
N ALA A 69 -14.96 11.47 20.33
CA ALA A 69 -16.16 10.78 19.85
C ALA A 69 -16.36 10.99 18.33
N GLY A 70 -16.19 12.23 17.84
CA GLY A 70 -16.26 12.58 16.42
C GLY A 70 -15.18 11.87 15.61
N GLY A 71 -13.94 11.85 16.10
CA GLY A 71 -12.82 11.15 15.46
C GLY A 71 -13.05 9.63 15.39
N VAL A 72 -13.47 9.01 16.50
CA VAL A 72 -13.81 7.58 16.54
C VAL A 72 -14.96 7.27 15.60
N GLY A 73 -16.04 8.08 15.62
CA GLY A 73 -17.17 7.91 14.71
C GLY A 73 -16.76 7.98 13.23
N LEU A 74 -15.91 8.97 12.87
CA LEU A 74 -15.39 9.12 11.52
C LEU A 74 -14.54 7.91 11.10
N ALA A 75 -13.62 7.46 11.97
CA ALA A 75 -12.77 6.31 11.70
C ALA A 75 -13.60 5.03 11.51
N ILE A 76 -14.57 4.77 12.39
CA ILE A 76 -15.48 3.61 12.29
C ILE A 76 -16.29 3.68 11.00
N ALA A 77 -16.90 4.82 10.69
CA ALA A 77 -17.67 4.99 9.46
C ALA A 77 -16.81 4.71 8.22
N ALA A 78 -15.59 5.26 8.17
CA ALA A 78 -14.68 5.02 7.06
C ALA A 78 -14.26 3.56 6.97
N LEU A 79 -13.94 2.89 8.09
CA LEU A 79 -13.49 1.49 8.11
C LEU A 79 -14.61 0.50 7.76
N LEU A 80 -15.86 0.81 8.09
CA LEU A 80 -17.02 -0.04 7.82
C LEU A 80 -17.66 0.23 6.46
N TRP A 81 -17.30 1.33 5.78
CA TRP A 81 -17.88 1.65 4.48
C TRP A 81 -17.59 0.55 3.46
N PRO A 82 -18.57 0.13 2.65
CA PRO A 82 -18.36 -0.90 1.64
C PRO A 82 -17.27 -0.49 0.64
N ALA A 83 -16.39 -1.43 0.27
CA ALA A 83 -15.44 -1.19 -0.81
C ALA A 83 -16.17 -1.32 -2.16
N PRO A 84 -16.06 -0.34 -3.07
CA PRO A 84 -16.63 -0.44 -4.40
C PRO A 84 -15.91 -1.53 -5.20
N ILE A 85 -16.62 -2.12 -6.18
CA ILE A 85 -16.00 -2.94 -7.21
C ILE A 85 -15.60 -2.01 -8.34
N ILE A 86 -14.31 -2.01 -8.67
CA ILE A 86 -13.72 -1.25 -9.77
C ILE A 86 -13.56 -2.22 -10.93
N ARG A 87 -13.97 -1.80 -12.14
CA ARG A 87 -13.82 -2.56 -13.38
C ARG A 87 -12.90 -1.81 -14.32
N VAL A 88 -11.96 -2.54 -14.90
CA VAL A 88 -11.07 -2.00 -15.92
C VAL A 88 -11.87 -1.70 -17.18
N ALA A 89 -11.79 -0.45 -17.66
CA ALA A 89 -12.53 -0.04 -18.85
C ALA A 89 -11.83 -0.46 -20.16
N GLN A 90 -10.51 -0.57 -20.15
CA GLN A 90 -9.68 -0.95 -21.30
C GLN A 90 -8.54 -1.85 -20.82
N HIS A 91 -8.43 -3.02 -21.42
CA HIS A 91 -7.33 -3.94 -21.15
C HIS A 91 -6.09 -3.47 -21.91
N ARG A 92 -5.06 -3.03 -21.21
CA ARG A 92 -3.80 -2.53 -21.75
C ARG A 92 -2.58 -3.29 -21.25
N THR A 93 -2.74 -3.99 -20.14
CA THR A 93 -1.67 -4.70 -19.44
C THR A 93 -2.11 -6.13 -19.14
N LEU A 94 -1.15 -7.02 -18.91
CA LEU A 94 -1.44 -8.39 -18.46
C LEU A 94 -2.19 -8.36 -17.10
N LEU A 95 -1.89 -7.39 -16.25
CA LEU A 95 -2.63 -7.21 -15.00
C LEU A 95 -4.12 -6.95 -15.25
N ASP A 96 -4.48 -6.18 -16.29
CA ASP A 96 -5.86 -5.92 -16.67
C ASP A 96 -6.59 -7.19 -17.12
N ASP A 97 -5.89 -8.09 -17.78
CA ASP A 97 -6.44 -9.38 -18.23
C ASP A 97 -6.63 -10.35 -17.06
N ILE A 98 -5.66 -10.40 -16.14
CA ILE A 98 -5.68 -11.34 -15.00
C ILE A 98 -6.64 -10.87 -13.90
N MET A 99 -6.74 -9.57 -13.65
CA MET A 99 -7.58 -8.98 -12.60
C MET A 99 -8.34 -7.76 -13.11
N PRO A 100 -9.34 -7.96 -14.02
CA PRO A 100 -10.15 -6.89 -14.59
C PRO A 100 -11.12 -6.27 -13.58
N GLU A 101 -11.46 -6.99 -12.52
CA GLU A 101 -12.30 -6.51 -11.43
C GLU A 101 -11.54 -6.60 -10.11
N TYR A 102 -11.57 -5.52 -9.32
CA TYR A 102 -10.93 -5.47 -8.01
C TYR A 102 -11.66 -4.49 -7.08
N GLN A 103 -11.36 -4.54 -5.78
CA GLN A 103 -11.94 -3.61 -4.81
C GLN A 103 -10.89 -2.67 -4.23
N PHE A 104 -9.64 -3.08 -4.23
CA PHE A 104 -8.56 -2.31 -3.66
C PHE A 104 -7.40 -2.28 -4.64
N SER A 105 -6.81 -1.11 -4.79
CA SER A 105 -5.60 -0.95 -5.57
C SER A 105 -4.70 0.12 -4.97
N GLU A 106 -3.43 0.01 -5.29
CA GLU A 106 -2.42 0.98 -4.97
C GLU A 106 -1.44 1.05 -6.14
N ARG A 107 -1.21 2.24 -6.68
CA ARG A 107 -0.28 2.45 -7.80
C ARG A 107 0.66 3.60 -7.50
N HIS A 108 1.95 3.35 -7.73
CA HIS A 108 3.00 4.35 -7.68
C HIS A 108 3.79 4.31 -8.97
N SER A 109 4.44 5.42 -9.33
CA SER A 109 5.28 5.49 -10.52
C SER A 109 6.54 6.30 -10.23
N ALA A 110 7.59 6.01 -11.00
CA ALA A 110 8.84 6.75 -10.97
C ALA A 110 9.37 6.97 -12.39
N ARG A 111 10.03 8.09 -12.61
CA ARG A 111 10.75 8.38 -13.84
C ARG A 111 12.23 8.05 -13.66
N ILE A 112 12.80 7.29 -14.58
CA ILE A 112 14.15 6.72 -14.52
C ILE A 112 14.91 7.11 -15.77
N HIS A 113 16.16 7.56 -15.63
CA HIS A 113 17.02 7.91 -16.76
C HIS A 113 17.79 6.66 -17.21
N ALA A 114 17.06 5.74 -17.81
CA ALA A 114 17.57 4.49 -18.38
C ALA A 114 16.56 3.96 -19.41
N PRO A 115 16.99 3.15 -20.40
CA PRO A 115 16.09 2.52 -21.36
C PRO A 115 15.22 1.44 -20.69
N PRO A 116 14.04 1.10 -21.24
CA PRO A 116 13.09 0.16 -20.64
C PRO A 116 13.70 -1.20 -20.27
N GLU A 117 14.55 -1.74 -21.12
CA GLU A 117 15.18 -3.05 -20.91
C GLU A 117 16.06 -3.06 -19.64
N GLN A 118 16.80 -1.95 -19.43
CA GLN A 118 17.67 -1.76 -18.27
C GLN A 118 16.86 -1.57 -16.99
N VAL A 119 15.72 -0.87 -17.06
CA VAL A 119 14.79 -0.74 -15.95
C VAL A 119 14.17 -2.08 -15.59
N MET A 120 13.75 -2.88 -16.58
CA MET A 120 13.20 -4.22 -16.36
C MET A 120 14.25 -5.20 -15.80
N GLN A 121 15.52 -5.07 -16.21
CA GLN A 121 16.61 -5.82 -15.59
C GLN A 121 16.75 -5.44 -14.11
N ALA A 122 16.72 -4.15 -13.78
CA ALA A 122 16.78 -3.69 -12.41
C ALA A 122 15.59 -4.19 -11.55
N VAL A 123 14.39 -4.31 -12.13
CA VAL A 123 13.24 -4.96 -11.46
C VAL A 123 13.56 -6.42 -11.12
N ARG A 124 14.08 -7.19 -12.08
CA ARG A 124 14.40 -8.62 -11.89
C ARG A 124 15.50 -8.83 -10.85
N GLU A 125 16.42 -7.90 -10.72
CA GLU A 125 17.55 -7.96 -9.78
C GLU A 125 17.27 -7.30 -8.43
N SER A 126 16.11 -6.65 -8.26
CA SER A 126 15.75 -5.97 -7.02
C SER A 126 15.67 -6.92 -5.84
N THR A 127 16.10 -6.46 -4.66
CA THR A 127 16.14 -7.24 -3.43
C THR A 127 15.25 -6.61 -2.35
N PHE A 128 14.93 -7.37 -1.32
CA PHE A 128 14.22 -6.81 -0.16
C PHE A 128 15.05 -5.76 0.60
N GLY A 129 16.37 -5.76 0.44
CA GLY A 129 17.27 -4.74 0.99
C GLY A 129 17.03 -3.34 0.41
N ASP A 130 16.45 -3.25 -0.78
CA ASP A 130 16.04 -1.99 -1.40
C ASP A 130 14.89 -1.31 -0.62
N MET A 131 14.14 -2.08 0.19
CA MET A 131 13.01 -1.61 1.01
C MET A 131 13.41 -1.48 2.49
N LYS A 132 14.07 -0.38 2.86
CA LYS A 132 14.65 -0.16 4.20
C LYS A 132 13.66 -0.31 5.37
N SER A 133 12.38 0.04 5.16
CA SER A 133 11.35 -0.04 6.19
C SER A 133 10.67 -1.42 6.29
N LEU A 134 11.00 -2.37 5.41
CA LEU A 134 10.32 -3.66 5.31
C LEU A 134 10.29 -4.41 6.65
N VAL A 135 11.46 -4.61 7.27
CA VAL A 135 11.58 -5.38 8.52
C VAL A 135 10.75 -4.73 9.65
N THR A 136 10.80 -3.39 9.75
CA THR A 136 10.02 -2.66 10.76
C THR A 136 8.52 -2.81 10.53
N LEU A 137 8.07 -2.66 9.29
CA LEU A 137 6.66 -2.78 8.94
C LEU A 137 6.13 -4.22 9.09
N LEU A 138 6.96 -5.22 8.77
CA LEU A 138 6.60 -6.63 9.02
C LEU A 138 6.49 -6.93 10.52
N LYS A 139 7.38 -6.40 11.36
CA LYS A 139 7.27 -6.53 12.83
C LYS A 139 6.00 -5.89 13.36
N ILE A 140 5.66 -4.67 12.91
CA ILE A 140 4.42 -3.97 13.30
C ILE A 140 3.21 -4.81 12.87
N ARG A 141 3.17 -5.26 11.61
CA ARG A 141 2.11 -6.13 11.09
C ARG A 141 2.00 -7.41 11.89
N GLY A 142 3.13 -8.07 12.18
CA GLY A 142 3.20 -9.30 12.96
C GLY A 142 2.62 -9.12 14.35
N ALA A 143 2.96 -8.03 15.05
CA ALA A 143 2.43 -7.69 16.36
C ALA A 143 0.91 -7.48 16.33
N VAL A 144 0.39 -6.74 15.33
CA VAL A 144 -1.04 -6.47 15.18
C VAL A 144 -1.84 -7.71 14.82
N LEU A 145 -1.33 -8.55 13.91
CA LEU A 145 -2.00 -9.75 13.42
C LEU A 145 -1.65 -11.03 14.23
N ARG A 146 -0.78 -10.89 15.24
CA ARG A 146 -0.24 -12.03 16.02
C ARG A 146 0.44 -13.09 15.15
N ILE A 147 1.16 -12.66 14.12
CA ILE A 147 1.96 -13.49 13.20
C ILE A 147 3.43 -13.30 13.58
N HIS A 148 4.16 -14.40 13.84
CA HIS A 148 5.56 -14.36 14.32
C HIS A 148 6.60 -14.45 13.19
N ASP A 149 6.29 -14.02 11.99
CA ASP A 149 7.25 -13.98 10.89
C ASP A 149 7.96 -12.61 10.86
N THR A 150 9.25 -12.62 11.10
CA THR A 150 10.06 -11.40 11.27
C THR A 150 10.79 -10.93 10.02
N GLY A 151 10.71 -11.65 8.89
CA GLY A 151 11.27 -11.21 7.59
C GLY A 151 12.79 -10.93 7.55
N GLY A 152 13.51 -11.14 8.67
CA GLY A 152 14.92 -10.78 8.79
C GLY A 152 15.89 -11.55 7.88
N PHE A 153 15.44 -12.66 7.30
CA PHE A 153 16.25 -13.51 6.40
C PHE A 153 16.12 -13.13 4.92
N LEU A 154 15.40 -12.06 4.59
CA LEU A 154 15.02 -11.77 3.20
C LEU A 154 15.87 -10.67 2.54
N GLN A 155 16.70 -9.92 3.28
CA GLN A 155 17.35 -8.70 2.76
C GLN A 155 18.11 -8.90 1.46
N ASP A 156 18.91 -9.98 1.34
CA ASP A 156 19.73 -10.25 0.17
C ASP A 156 19.01 -11.07 -0.91
N LYS A 157 17.78 -11.54 -0.64
CA LYS A 157 17.02 -12.31 -1.61
C LYS A 157 16.37 -11.41 -2.65
N ARG A 158 16.43 -11.83 -3.90
CA ARG A 158 15.63 -11.19 -4.97
C ARG A 158 14.16 -11.30 -4.64
N VAL A 159 13.44 -10.21 -4.83
CA VAL A 159 12.02 -10.15 -4.48
C VAL A 159 11.21 -11.14 -5.31
N LEU A 160 11.46 -11.21 -6.63
CA LEU A 160 10.75 -12.13 -7.53
C LEU A 160 10.97 -13.61 -7.15
N ASP A 161 12.22 -13.98 -6.81
CA ASP A 161 12.55 -15.36 -6.40
C ASP A 161 11.82 -15.74 -5.10
N ALA A 162 11.74 -14.82 -4.15
CA ALA A 162 11.05 -15.07 -2.90
C ALA A 162 9.53 -15.17 -3.08
N PHE A 163 8.93 -14.38 -3.98
CA PHE A 163 7.52 -14.52 -4.33
C PHE A 163 7.25 -15.88 -4.99
N SER A 164 8.07 -16.28 -5.96
CA SER A 164 7.97 -17.61 -6.60
C SER A 164 8.13 -18.75 -5.60
N ALA A 165 9.15 -18.71 -4.75
CA ALA A 165 9.34 -19.69 -3.66
C ALA A 165 8.18 -19.69 -2.66
N SER A 166 7.46 -18.58 -2.55
CA SER A 166 6.24 -18.44 -1.76
C SER A 166 4.98 -18.90 -2.51
N GLY A 167 5.09 -19.52 -3.67
CA GLY A 167 3.97 -20.05 -4.46
C GLY A 167 3.16 -18.98 -5.19
N TYR A 168 3.73 -17.79 -5.42
CA TYR A 168 3.15 -16.82 -6.35
C TYR A 168 3.45 -17.25 -7.78
N LEU A 169 2.45 -17.12 -8.65
CA LEU A 169 2.61 -17.27 -10.09
C LEU A 169 3.20 -15.97 -10.65
N SER A 170 4.02 -16.11 -11.68
CA SER A 170 4.55 -14.95 -12.41
C SER A 170 4.31 -15.10 -13.90
N GLY A 171 4.12 -13.97 -14.58
CA GLY A 171 4.03 -13.85 -16.02
C GLY A 171 4.37 -12.45 -16.45
N GLY A 172 4.44 -12.22 -17.76
CA GLY A 172 4.72 -10.88 -18.27
C GLY A 172 5.27 -10.88 -19.68
N SER A 173 5.83 -9.73 -20.05
CA SER A 173 6.46 -9.45 -21.33
C SER A 173 7.86 -8.86 -21.11
N GLU A 174 8.43 -8.30 -22.17
CA GLU A 174 9.68 -7.52 -22.06
C GLU A 174 9.53 -6.28 -21.19
N HIS A 175 8.32 -5.71 -21.12
CA HIS A 175 8.04 -4.44 -20.43
C HIS A 175 7.11 -4.58 -19.22
N GLU A 176 6.63 -5.78 -18.92
CA GLU A 176 5.70 -6.02 -17.82
C GLU A 176 6.04 -7.30 -17.05
N ILE A 177 5.97 -7.26 -15.73
CA ILE A 177 6.05 -8.42 -14.85
C ILE A 177 4.86 -8.39 -13.90
N VAL A 178 4.04 -9.43 -13.93
CA VAL A 178 2.92 -9.62 -13.01
C VAL A 178 3.22 -10.80 -12.09
N MET A 179 2.96 -10.63 -10.81
CA MET A 179 3.04 -11.69 -9.80
C MET A 179 1.68 -11.84 -9.13
N CYS A 180 1.13 -13.05 -9.14
CA CYS A 180 -0.20 -13.34 -8.64
C CYS A 180 -0.18 -14.38 -7.54
N GLY A 181 -0.95 -14.15 -6.50
CA GLY A 181 -1.13 -15.09 -5.40
C GLY A 181 -2.37 -14.79 -4.60
N GLY A 182 -2.68 -15.64 -3.65
CA GLY A 182 -3.85 -15.46 -2.84
C GLY A 182 -3.94 -16.44 -1.70
N ALA A 183 -4.94 -16.22 -0.86
CA ALA A 183 -5.24 -17.11 0.26
C ALA A 183 -6.73 -17.17 0.50
N ASN A 184 -7.22 -18.35 0.88
CA ASN A 184 -8.50 -18.49 1.50
C ASN A 184 -8.37 -18.16 2.99
N VAL A 185 -8.86 -16.99 3.39
CA VAL A 185 -8.70 -16.48 4.76
C VAL A 185 -9.56 -17.24 5.78
N ARG A 186 -10.65 -17.89 5.30
CA ARG A 186 -11.51 -18.73 6.16
C ARG A 186 -10.88 -20.10 6.39
N ALA A 187 -10.39 -20.73 5.32
CA ALA A 187 -9.74 -22.03 5.38
C ALA A 187 -8.28 -21.96 5.85
N LYS A 188 -7.73 -20.75 5.99
CA LYS A 188 -6.32 -20.50 6.39
C LYS A 188 -5.30 -21.22 5.52
N ARG A 189 -5.55 -21.29 4.22
CA ARG A 189 -4.66 -21.91 3.23
C ARG A 189 -4.45 -20.98 2.03
N ARG A 190 -3.45 -21.25 1.21
CA ARG A 190 -3.25 -20.55 -0.06
C ARG A 190 -4.29 -20.96 -1.08
N LEU A 191 -4.55 -20.09 -2.07
CA LEU A 191 -5.28 -20.48 -3.27
C LEU A 191 -4.39 -21.40 -4.12
N GLU A 192 -5.00 -22.43 -4.71
CA GLU A 192 -4.29 -23.50 -5.42
C GLU A 192 -4.37 -23.30 -6.94
N ALA A 193 -4.00 -22.13 -7.42
CA ALA A 193 -3.85 -21.93 -8.86
C ALA A 193 -2.45 -22.34 -9.33
N ARG A 194 -2.36 -23.01 -10.47
CA ARG A 194 -1.11 -23.45 -11.11
C ARG A 194 -0.75 -22.61 -12.33
N THR A 195 -1.73 -21.95 -12.91
CA THR A 195 -1.58 -21.06 -14.06
C THR A 195 -2.21 -19.70 -13.78
N LEU A 196 -1.81 -18.68 -14.53
CA LEU A 196 -2.41 -17.34 -14.44
C LEU A 196 -3.89 -17.37 -14.82
N GLN A 197 -4.30 -18.25 -15.75
CA GLN A 197 -5.69 -18.40 -16.13
C GLN A 197 -6.50 -19.04 -15.00
N GLU A 198 -6.03 -20.12 -14.38
CA GLU A 198 -6.68 -20.71 -13.21
C GLU A 198 -6.81 -19.69 -12.08
N PHE A 199 -5.77 -18.87 -11.84
CA PHE A 199 -5.85 -17.78 -10.87
C PHE A 199 -6.88 -16.73 -11.26
N ALA A 200 -6.93 -16.30 -12.53
CA ALA A 200 -7.91 -15.34 -13.02
C ALA A 200 -9.33 -15.84 -12.84
N ASP A 201 -9.59 -17.13 -13.08
CA ASP A 201 -10.91 -17.77 -13.04
C ASP A 201 -11.34 -18.20 -11.62
N ASP A 202 -10.44 -18.22 -10.65
CA ASP A 202 -10.76 -18.63 -9.27
C ASP A 202 -11.84 -17.74 -8.65
N ARG A 203 -12.87 -18.39 -8.12
CA ARG A 203 -14.04 -17.77 -7.45
C ARG A 203 -14.33 -18.41 -6.08
N GLU A 204 -13.31 -19.00 -5.47
CA GLU A 204 -13.48 -19.69 -4.18
C GLU A 204 -13.95 -18.74 -3.08
N GLN A 205 -15.07 -19.07 -2.43
CA GLN A 205 -15.60 -18.29 -1.31
C GLN A 205 -14.59 -18.27 -0.14
N GLY A 206 -14.41 -17.11 0.48
CA GLY A 206 -13.39 -16.87 1.49
C GLY A 206 -12.03 -16.52 0.91
N GLY A 207 -11.89 -16.54 -0.42
CA GLY A 207 -10.66 -16.21 -1.12
C GLY A 207 -10.36 -14.70 -1.16
N VAL A 208 -9.08 -14.39 -1.08
CA VAL A 208 -8.50 -13.08 -1.39
C VAL A 208 -7.42 -13.30 -2.43
N LYS A 209 -7.54 -12.65 -3.58
CA LYS A 209 -6.56 -12.65 -4.66
C LYS A 209 -5.78 -11.35 -4.62
N ILE A 210 -4.48 -11.42 -4.83
CA ILE A 210 -3.57 -10.28 -4.88
C ILE A 210 -2.73 -10.41 -6.13
N ALA A 211 -2.63 -9.36 -6.91
CA ALA A 211 -1.71 -9.26 -8.03
C ALA A 211 -0.83 -8.02 -7.87
N TYR A 212 0.44 -8.19 -8.17
CA TYR A 212 1.45 -7.13 -8.21
C TYR A 212 1.93 -6.99 -9.63
N ASP A 213 2.04 -5.76 -10.11
CA ASP A 213 2.50 -5.44 -11.45
C ASP A 213 3.67 -4.47 -11.41
N PHE A 214 4.62 -4.67 -12.31
CA PHE A 214 5.58 -3.67 -12.74
C PHE A 214 5.45 -3.52 -14.26
N ASN A 215 5.12 -2.30 -14.71
CA ASN A 215 5.03 -1.95 -16.11
C ASN A 215 6.02 -0.81 -16.41
N VAL A 216 6.77 -0.95 -17.50
CA VAL A 216 7.78 0.02 -17.93
C VAL A 216 7.44 0.53 -19.31
N GLU A 217 7.30 1.85 -19.44
CA GLU A 217 7.02 2.54 -20.69
C GLU A 217 8.21 3.41 -21.08
N ASP A 218 8.55 3.43 -22.37
CA ASP A 218 9.54 4.38 -22.91
C ASP A 218 8.96 5.81 -22.86
N ALA A 219 9.64 6.70 -22.17
CA ALA A 219 9.25 8.12 -22.05
C ALA A 219 10.03 9.03 -23.02
N GLY A 220 10.85 8.44 -23.91
CA GLY A 220 11.67 9.14 -24.88
C GLY A 220 12.93 9.78 -24.29
N GLY A 221 13.91 10.08 -25.15
CA GLY A 221 15.14 10.78 -24.75
C GLY A 221 16.00 10.02 -23.73
N GLY A 222 15.95 8.68 -23.70
CA GLY A 222 16.70 7.86 -22.76
C GLY A 222 16.03 7.75 -21.37
N TRP A 223 14.77 8.15 -21.26
CA TRP A 223 13.97 8.05 -20.04
C TRP A 223 12.91 6.95 -20.15
N SER A 224 12.64 6.30 -19.06
CA SER A 224 11.51 5.39 -18.90
C SER A 224 10.62 5.83 -17.73
N THR A 225 9.35 5.47 -17.81
CA THR A 225 8.42 5.54 -16.67
C THR A 225 8.11 4.12 -16.22
N ILE A 226 8.45 3.80 -14.97
CA ILE A 226 8.01 2.58 -14.32
C ILE A 226 6.79 2.85 -13.47
N SER A 227 5.78 2.01 -13.57
CA SER A 227 4.68 1.95 -12.62
C SER A 227 4.71 0.62 -11.86
N ALA A 228 4.33 0.68 -10.59
CA ALA A 228 4.14 -0.50 -9.75
C ALA A 228 2.72 -0.44 -9.19
N GLU A 229 1.90 -1.41 -9.54
CA GLU A 229 0.51 -1.50 -9.10
C GLU A 229 0.27 -2.76 -8.27
N THR A 230 -0.59 -2.65 -7.27
CA THR A 230 -1.13 -3.79 -6.53
C THR A 230 -2.64 -3.74 -6.68
N ARG A 231 -3.25 -4.87 -7.05
CA ARG A 231 -4.71 -5.04 -7.02
C ARG A 231 -5.08 -6.16 -6.06
N VAL A 232 -6.20 -5.97 -5.37
CA VAL A 232 -6.73 -6.97 -4.43
C VAL A 232 -8.23 -7.14 -4.67
N VAL A 233 -8.65 -8.39 -4.76
CA VAL A 233 -10.06 -8.77 -4.84
C VAL A 233 -10.39 -9.80 -3.76
N ALA A 234 -11.43 -9.53 -3.00
CA ALA A 234 -12.07 -10.49 -2.09
C ALA A 234 -13.28 -11.11 -2.80
N LEU A 235 -13.38 -12.43 -2.78
CA LEU A 235 -14.30 -13.20 -3.61
C LEU A 235 -15.71 -13.37 -3.02
N ASP A 236 -15.95 -12.85 -1.81
CA ASP A 236 -17.29 -12.76 -1.19
C ASP A 236 -17.42 -11.52 -0.30
N ASP A 237 -18.66 -11.16 0.05
CA ASP A 237 -18.96 -9.95 0.81
C ASP A 237 -18.42 -9.91 2.22
N PHE A 238 -18.35 -11.06 2.90
CA PHE A 238 -17.81 -11.13 4.25
C PHE A 238 -16.30 -10.87 4.20
N THR A 239 -15.60 -11.55 3.31
CA THR A 239 -14.16 -11.38 3.08
C THR A 239 -13.83 -9.97 2.62
N ARG A 240 -14.66 -9.39 1.73
CA ARG A 240 -14.53 -8.00 1.26
C ARG A 240 -14.60 -6.98 2.40
N ARG A 241 -15.55 -7.16 3.34
CA ARG A 241 -15.66 -6.28 4.52
C ARG A 241 -14.43 -6.38 5.43
N GLY A 242 -13.95 -7.60 5.66
CA GLY A 242 -12.71 -7.83 6.41
C GLY A 242 -11.49 -7.21 5.75
N MET A 243 -11.33 -7.48 4.45
CA MET A 243 -10.23 -6.94 3.66
C MET A 243 -10.28 -5.40 3.57
N GLY A 244 -11.47 -4.79 3.50
CA GLY A 244 -11.64 -3.34 3.47
C GLY A 244 -11.09 -2.66 4.73
N ARG A 245 -11.36 -3.21 5.91
CA ARG A 245 -10.82 -2.73 7.18
C ARG A 245 -9.30 -2.85 7.22
N TYR A 246 -8.79 -4.02 6.85
CA TYR A 246 -7.36 -4.30 6.80
C TYR A 246 -6.64 -3.38 5.83
N TRP A 247 -7.12 -3.30 4.57
CA TRP A 247 -6.51 -2.50 3.52
C TRP A 247 -6.34 -1.04 3.91
N ARG A 248 -7.42 -0.42 4.42
CA ARG A 248 -7.41 1.01 4.79
C ARG A 248 -6.40 1.34 5.88
N LEU A 249 -6.05 0.39 6.73
CA LEU A 249 -5.05 0.58 7.77
C LEU A 249 -3.63 0.34 7.27
N ILE A 250 -3.43 -0.63 6.36
CA ILE A 250 -2.08 -1.05 5.98
C ILE A 250 -1.55 -0.35 4.73
N VAL A 251 -2.43 0.23 3.90
CA VAL A 251 -2.03 0.78 2.61
C VAL A 251 -0.93 1.85 2.69
N PRO A 252 -0.81 2.71 3.70
CA PRO A 252 0.33 3.62 3.79
C PRO A 252 1.67 2.91 3.97
N GLY A 253 1.67 1.82 4.74
CA GLY A 253 2.86 0.98 4.91
C GLY A 253 3.22 0.25 3.62
N SER A 254 2.21 -0.27 2.91
CA SER A 254 2.38 -0.88 1.59
C SER A 254 2.98 0.12 0.60
N GLY A 255 2.41 1.32 0.53
CA GLY A 255 2.88 2.37 -0.35
C GLY A 255 4.29 2.86 -0.05
N LEU A 256 4.64 2.98 1.22
CA LEU A 256 6.01 3.31 1.61
C LEU A 256 7.00 2.27 1.08
N LEU A 257 6.68 0.97 1.22
CA LEU A 257 7.53 -0.11 0.70
C LEU A 257 7.63 -0.03 -0.83
N ARG A 258 6.52 0.26 -1.50
CA ARG A 258 6.47 0.38 -2.95
C ARG A 258 7.34 1.55 -3.45
N LEU A 259 7.26 2.70 -2.81
CA LEU A 259 8.09 3.86 -3.13
C LEU A 259 9.58 3.57 -2.91
N GLN A 260 9.93 2.88 -1.81
CA GLN A 260 11.32 2.47 -1.56
C GLN A 260 11.82 1.45 -2.58
N TRP A 261 10.96 0.53 -3.01
CA TRP A 261 11.30 -0.44 -4.04
C TRP A 261 11.54 0.24 -5.39
N LEU A 262 10.66 1.15 -5.80
CA LEU A 262 10.85 1.95 -7.02
C LEU A 262 12.13 2.79 -6.97
N GLU A 263 12.45 3.37 -5.81
CA GLU A 263 13.70 4.13 -5.63
C GLU A 263 14.94 3.22 -5.71
N GLY A 264 14.87 2.00 -5.18
CA GLY A 264 15.93 0.99 -5.32
C GLY A 264 16.14 0.57 -6.78
N ILE A 265 15.05 0.27 -7.49
CA ILE A 265 15.06 -0.04 -8.92
C ILE A 265 15.68 1.12 -9.72
N LYS A 266 15.27 2.36 -9.43
CA LYS A 266 15.81 3.55 -10.08
C LYS A 266 17.33 3.66 -9.92
N LYS A 267 17.82 3.59 -8.69
CA LYS A 267 19.27 3.66 -8.40
C LYS A 267 20.04 2.56 -9.13
N ARG A 268 19.52 1.35 -9.14
CA ARG A 268 20.14 0.22 -9.82
C ARG A 268 20.17 0.44 -11.33
N ALA A 269 19.05 0.78 -11.93
CA ALA A 269 18.96 1.03 -13.37
C ALA A 269 19.91 2.15 -13.81
N GLU A 270 19.90 3.30 -13.13
CA GLU A 270 20.74 4.45 -13.46
C GLU A 270 22.25 4.20 -13.22
N SER A 271 22.62 3.17 -12.43
CA SER A 271 24.02 2.78 -12.19
C SER A 271 24.58 1.76 -13.19
N MET A 272 23.73 1.12 -13.99
CA MET A 272 24.15 0.18 -15.00
C MET A 272 24.83 0.90 -16.18
N PRO A 273 25.87 0.30 -16.82
CA PRO A 273 26.42 0.85 -18.06
C PRO A 273 25.33 0.96 -19.14
N ASN A 274 25.30 2.08 -19.84
CA ASN A 274 24.34 2.26 -20.92
C ASN A 274 24.69 1.30 -22.10
N PRO A 275 23.85 0.36 -22.50
CA PRO A 275 24.15 -0.57 -23.59
C PRO A 275 24.29 0.10 -24.96
N ARG A 276 24.00 1.40 -25.04
CA ARG A 276 24.09 2.19 -26.30
C ARG A 276 25.25 3.18 -26.30
N SER A 277 26.16 3.14 -25.31
CA SER A 277 27.37 3.99 -25.26
C SER A 277 28.58 3.28 -25.86
#